data_b9f24f3d1c0485c77667a6a9882107eb
#
_entry.id   b9f24f3d1c0485c77667a6a9882107eb
#
_cell.length_a   1.000
_cell.length_b   1.000
_cell.length_c   1.000
_cell.angle_alpha   90.00
_cell.angle_beta   90.00
_cell.angle_gamma   90.00
#
_symmetry.space_group_name_H-M   'P 1'
#
loop_
_entity.id
_entity.type
_entity.pdbx_description
1 polymer ?
#
loop_
_entity_poly.entity_id
_entity_poly.type
_entity_poly.pdbx_seq_one_letter_code
_entity_poly.pdbx_strand_id
1 'polypeptide(L)'
;MKITRPIRAVLFDMDGVMVDSEFVYMKYLLEFAKEKNPAVTMEDINQMVGRSRQDSWTVMERAVNNGETWETLIKEWAERDIYSRIDYRKIFRPEMKTTVQELKRRGYTVALVSSTGPKLISRIVEEVGMRPEFDLIVSGKQFKQSKPNPEIYHYTADTLGIRE
;
A
#
# COMPACT_ATOMS: atom_id res chain seq x y z
N MET A 1 11.45 8.88 22.55
CA MET A 1 10.37 8.21 23.31
C MET A 1 10.96 7.00 24.01
N LYS A 2 10.92 6.90 25.37
CA LYS A 2 11.36 5.68 26.09
C LYS A 2 10.21 4.66 26.00
N ILE A 3 10.48 3.50 25.42
CA ILE A 3 9.55 2.36 25.48
C ILE A 3 9.58 1.87 26.92
N THR A 4 8.47 2.05 27.65
CA THR A 4 8.36 1.71 29.07
C THR A 4 7.74 0.31 29.32
N ARG A 5 7.21 -0.30 28.27
CA ARG A 5 6.56 -1.62 28.30
C ARG A 5 7.21 -2.56 27.27
N PRO A 6 7.23 -3.88 27.55
CA PRO A 6 7.78 -4.84 26.58
C PRO A 6 6.95 -4.87 25.30
N ILE A 7 7.61 -4.82 24.16
CA ILE A 7 6.99 -5.05 22.86
C ILE A 7 6.61 -6.53 22.78
N ARG A 8 5.37 -6.84 22.40
CA ARG A 8 4.87 -8.21 22.22
C ARG A 8 4.50 -8.53 20.79
N ALA A 9 4.21 -7.51 19.98
CA ALA A 9 3.89 -7.67 18.56
C ALA A 9 4.53 -6.60 17.70
N VAL A 10 4.72 -6.94 16.41
CA VAL A 10 5.16 -6.02 15.36
C VAL A 10 4.14 -6.06 14.22
N LEU A 11 3.61 -4.91 13.87
CA LEU A 11 2.62 -4.74 12.81
C LEU A 11 3.29 -4.06 11.62
N PHE A 12 3.35 -4.78 10.51
CA PHE A 12 3.95 -4.29 9.26
C PHE A 12 2.89 -3.67 8.36
N ASP A 13 3.24 -2.60 7.67
CA ASP A 13 2.51 -2.16 6.48
C ASP A 13 2.94 -3.00 5.27
N MET A 14 2.17 -2.92 4.19
CA MET A 14 2.44 -3.65 2.95
C MET A 14 3.10 -2.76 1.90
N ASP A 15 2.40 -1.70 1.50
CA ASP A 15 2.79 -0.84 0.41
C ASP A 15 3.97 0.06 0.81
N GLY A 16 5.04 0.07 0.01
CA GLY A 16 6.28 0.77 0.32
C GLY A 16 7.14 0.12 1.43
N VAL A 17 6.64 -0.92 2.12
CA VAL A 17 7.35 -1.63 3.20
C VAL A 17 7.69 -3.06 2.80
N MET A 18 6.69 -3.88 2.49
CA MET A 18 6.88 -5.28 2.06
C MET A 18 7.10 -5.38 0.55
N VAL A 19 6.36 -4.60 -0.21
CA VAL A 19 6.44 -4.50 -1.68
C VAL A 19 6.61 -3.05 -2.09
N ASP A 20 7.43 -2.79 -3.11
CA ASP A 20 7.69 -1.45 -3.64
C ASP A 20 6.63 -1.05 -4.68
N SER A 21 5.36 -1.18 -4.28
CA SER A 21 4.19 -0.95 -5.12
C SER A 21 4.02 0.51 -5.53
N GLU A 22 4.42 1.46 -4.68
CA GLU A 22 4.27 2.89 -4.96
C GLU A 22 5.07 3.31 -6.19
N PHE A 23 6.34 2.87 -6.28
CA PHE A 23 7.18 3.19 -7.42
C PHE A 23 6.62 2.65 -8.74
N VAL A 24 6.12 1.42 -8.72
CA VAL A 24 5.51 0.80 -9.91
C VAL A 24 4.20 1.50 -10.28
N TYR A 25 3.39 1.84 -9.29
CA TYR A 25 2.15 2.60 -9.50
C TYR A 25 2.42 3.96 -10.16
N MET A 26 3.45 4.69 -9.71
CA MET A 26 3.85 5.97 -10.29
C MET A 26 4.33 5.84 -11.74
N LYS A 27 5.01 4.73 -12.09
CA LYS A 27 5.37 4.45 -13.50
C LYS A 27 4.14 4.26 -14.38
N TYR A 28 3.16 3.49 -13.94
CA TYR A 28 1.92 3.30 -14.69
C TYR A 28 1.12 4.61 -14.82
N LEU A 29 1.12 5.46 -13.78
CA LEU A 29 0.52 6.80 -13.87
C LEU A 29 1.23 7.66 -14.92
N LEU A 30 2.56 7.60 -14.99
CA LEU A 30 3.32 8.30 -16.01
C LEU A 30 2.99 7.78 -17.44
N GLU A 31 2.93 6.46 -17.61
CA GLU A 31 2.54 5.85 -18.89
C GLU A 31 1.15 6.32 -19.32
N PHE A 32 0.18 6.28 -18.40
CA PHE A 32 -1.17 6.78 -18.63
C PHE A 32 -1.20 8.27 -19.04
N ALA A 33 -0.46 9.11 -18.31
CA ALA A 33 -0.38 10.53 -18.62
C ALA A 33 0.27 10.78 -19.99
N LYS A 34 1.33 10.05 -20.33
CA LYS A 34 2.04 10.18 -21.62
C LYS A 34 1.23 9.73 -22.82
N GLU A 35 0.29 8.80 -22.68
CA GLU A 35 -0.66 8.46 -23.74
C GLU A 35 -1.52 9.65 -24.16
N LYS A 36 -1.79 10.56 -23.22
CA LYS A 36 -2.61 11.77 -23.43
C LYS A 36 -1.77 13.00 -23.73
N ASN A 37 -0.61 13.13 -23.11
CA ASN A 37 0.37 14.20 -23.36
C ASN A 37 1.80 13.66 -23.22
N PRO A 38 2.51 13.40 -24.32
CA PRO A 38 3.90 12.87 -24.29
C PRO A 38 4.91 13.74 -23.54
N ALA A 39 4.61 15.02 -23.30
CA ALA A 39 5.49 15.93 -22.60
C ALA A 39 5.50 15.74 -21.06
N VAL A 40 4.53 15.00 -20.51
CA VAL A 40 4.45 14.76 -19.06
C VAL A 40 5.69 14.01 -18.57
N THR A 41 6.22 14.47 -17.47
CA THR A 41 7.43 13.93 -16.84
C THR A 41 7.12 13.20 -15.54
N MET A 42 8.09 12.45 -15.01
CA MET A 42 7.97 11.83 -13.69
C MET A 42 7.91 12.90 -12.58
N GLU A 43 8.51 14.07 -12.80
CA GLU A 43 8.46 15.18 -11.84
C GLU A 43 7.03 15.70 -11.67
N ASP A 44 6.27 15.80 -12.77
CA ASP A 44 4.85 16.18 -12.73
C ASP A 44 4.03 15.15 -11.93
N ILE A 45 4.25 13.85 -12.19
CA ILE A 45 3.57 12.78 -11.48
C ILE A 45 3.95 12.75 -9.99
N ASN A 46 5.20 13.00 -9.64
CA ASN A 46 5.64 13.05 -8.24
C ASN A 46 4.93 14.12 -7.42
N GLN A 47 4.42 15.18 -8.05
CA GLN A 47 3.62 16.19 -7.36
C GLN A 47 2.27 15.67 -6.84
N MET A 48 1.83 14.49 -7.28
CA MET A 48 0.62 13.84 -6.78
C MET A 48 0.80 13.23 -5.39
N VAL A 49 2.03 12.92 -4.99
CA VAL A 49 2.35 12.20 -3.75
C VAL A 49 1.96 13.00 -2.52
N GLY A 50 1.35 12.33 -1.54
CA GLY A 50 1.00 12.93 -0.24
C GLY A 50 -0.21 13.88 -0.26
N ARG A 51 -0.91 14.00 -1.38
CA ARG A 51 -2.11 14.82 -1.53
C ARG A 51 -3.40 14.04 -1.29
N SER A 52 -4.50 14.75 -1.12
CA SER A 52 -5.84 14.14 -1.18
C SER A 52 -6.09 13.53 -2.57
N ARG A 53 -7.06 12.62 -2.66
CA ARG A 53 -7.42 12.00 -3.95
C ARG A 53 -7.75 13.06 -5.02
N GLN A 54 -8.57 14.04 -4.67
CA GLN A 54 -8.96 15.11 -5.60
C GLN A 54 -7.76 15.96 -6.00
N ASP A 55 -6.96 16.42 -5.04
CA ASP A 55 -5.80 17.28 -5.33
C ASP A 55 -4.77 16.56 -6.20
N SER A 56 -4.53 15.27 -5.97
CA SER A 56 -3.65 14.45 -6.81
C SER A 56 -4.12 14.41 -8.25
N TRP A 57 -5.40 14.15 -8.49
CA TRP A 57 -5.93 14.07 -9.84
C TRP A 57 -6.10 15.44 -10.51
N THR A 58 -6.23 16.52 -9.75
CA THR A 58 -6.11 17.89 -10.28
C THR A 58 -4.68 18.19 -10.77
N VAL A 59 -3.66 17.63 -10.13
CA VAL A 59 -2.28 17.69 -10.65
C VAL A 59 -2.17 16.94 -11.98
N MET A 60 -2.75 15.73 -12.08
CA MET A 60 -2.79 14.95 -13.32
C MET A 60 -3.47 15.73 -14.45
N GLU A 61 -4.63 16.34 -14.18
CA GLU A 61 -5.36 17.19 -15.15
C GLU A 61 -4.49 18.30 -15.70
N ARG A 62 -3.77 19.01 -14.84
CA ARG A 62 -2.84 20.09 -15.25
C ARG A 62 -1.66 19.57 -16.07
N ALA A 63 -1.10 18.41 -15.71
CA ALA A 63 0.03 17.81 -16.41
C ALA A 63 -0.39 17.31 -17.80
N VAL A 64 -1.54 16.66 -17.90
CA VAL A 64 -2.10 16.16 -19.16
C VAL A 64 -2.52 17.32 -20.06
N ASN A 65 -3.20 18.34 -19.55
CA ASN A 65 -3.58 19.59 -20.21
C ASN A 65 -4.20 19.39 -21.61
N ASN A 66 -5.08 18.40 -21.75
CA ASN A 66 -5.76 18.06 -23.02
C ASN A 66 -7.25 18.41 -23.04
N GLY A 67 -7.75 19.09 -21.98
CA GLY A 67 -9.16 19.47 -21.81
C GLY A 67 -10.02 18.44 -21.09
N GLU A 68 -9.47 17.28 -20.72
CA GLU A 68 -10.17 16.30 -19.86
C GLU A 68 -10.11 16.74 -18.40
N THR A 69 -11.23 16.55 -17.68
CA THR A 69 -11.28 16.86 -16.23
C THR A 69 -10.68 15.74 -15.42
N TRP A 70 -10.28 16.05 -14.18
CA TRP A 70 -9.73 15.07 -13.27
C TRP A 70 -10.70 13.90 -12.99
N GLU A 71 -12.03 14.15 -12.99
CA GLU A 71 -13.04 13.10 -12.82
C GLU A 71 -13.03 12.10 -13.99
N THR A 72 -12.85 12.60 -15.20
CA THR A 72 -12.75 11.76 -16.40
C THR A 72 -11.48 10.92 -16.35
N LEU A 73 -10.35 11.55 -16.05
CA LEU A 73 -9.04 10.88 -15.97
C LEU A 73 -9.01 9.77 -14.91
N ILE A 74 -9.55 10.04 -13.71
CA ILE A 74 -9.57 9.04 -12.65
C ILE A 74 -10.51 7.87 -12.93
N LYS A 75 -11.61 8.12 -13.64
CA LYS A 75 -12.53 7.06 -14.07
C LYS A 75 -11.84 6.14 -15.07
N GLU A 76 -11.23 6.68 -16.10
CA GLU A 76 -10.48 5.90 -17.11
C GLU A 76 -9.33 5.12 -16.47
N TRP A 77 -8.60 5.73 -15.56
CA TRP A 77 -7.55 5.06 -14.79
C TRP A 77 -8.08 3.85 -14.01
N ALA A 78 -9.23 4.01 -13.35
CA ALA A 78 -9.83 2.95 -12.54
C ALA A 78 -10.23 1.72 -13.39
N GLU A 79 -10.53 1.91 -14.65
CA GLU A 79 -10.91 0.83 -15.59
C GLU A 79 -9.69 0.00 -16.06
N ARG A 80 -8.46 0.47 -15.84
CA ARG A 80 -7.24 -0.18 -16.33
C ARG A 80 -6.79 -1.40 -15.53
N ASP A 81 -7.34 -1.60 -14.32
CA ASP A 81 -6.96 -2.68 -13.41
C ASP A 81 -5.42 -2.89 -13.30
N ILE A 82 -4.71 -1.81 -13.03
CA ILE A 82 -3.24 -1.79 -12.98
C ILE A 82 -2.70 -2.81 -11.99
N TYR A 83 -3.39 -3.01 -10.86
CA TYR A 83 -2.95 -3.93 -9.83
C TYR A 83 -2.85 -5.38 -10.31
N SER A 84 -3.68 -5.80 -11.27
CA SER A 84 -3.59 -7.15 -11.86
C SER A 84 -2.34 -7.36 -12.72
N ARG A 85 -1.77 -6.26 -13.24
CA ARG A 85 -0.62 -6.26 -14.14
C ARG A 85 0.73 -6.28 -13.41
N ILE A 86 0.74 -6.04 -12.10
CA ILE A 86 1.97 -5.99 -11.30
C ILE A 86 2.43 -7.41 -10.97
N ASP A 87 3.68 -7.74 -11.29
CA ASP A 87 4.40 -8.92 -10.80
C ASP A 87 5.02 -8.58 -9.44
N TYR A 88 4.31 -8.94 -8.36
CA TYR A 88 4.73 -8.59 -7.00
C TYR A 88 6.01 -9.27 -6.55
N ARG A 89 6.42 -10.38 -7.17
CA ARG A 89 7.70 -11.05 -6.88
C ARG A 89 8.89 -10.18 -7.25
N LYS A 90 8.76 -9.36 -8.32
CA LYS A 90 9.83 -8.45 -8.77
C LYS A 90 10.03 -7.22 -7.89
N ILE A 91 9.01 -6.87 -7.11
CA ILE A 91 9.01 -5.68 -6.25
C ILE A 91 8.92 -6.03 -4.75
N PHE A 92 8.98 -7.31 -4.43
CA PHE A 92 9.06 -7.80 -3.07
C PHE A 92 10.44 -7.51 -2.48
N ARG A 93 10.47 -7.08 -1.24
CA ARG A 93 11.70 -6.85 -0.47
C ARG A 93 12.09 -8.13 0.27
N PRO A 94 13.09 -8.90 -0.21
CA PRO A 94 13.40 -10.23 0.33
C PRO A 94 13.77 -10.22 1.81
N GLU A 95 14.37 -9.11 2.29
CA GLU A 95 14.73 -8.90 3.70
C GLU A 95 13.52 -8.92 4.63
N MET A 96 12.31 -8.67 4.12
CA MET A 96 11.09 -8.79 4.91
C MET A 96 10.86 -10.20 5.43
N LYS A 97 11.15 -11.22 4.61
CA LYS A 97 10.95 -12.62 5.03
C LYS A 97 11.88 -12.97 6.18
N THR A 98 13.16 -12.66 6.06
CA THR A 98 14.15 -12.92 7.10
C THR A 98 13.86 -12.12 8.38
N THR A 99 13.41 -10.87 8.24
CA THR A 99 13.03 -10.02 9.39
C THR A 99 11.84 -10.61 10.15
N VAL A 100 10.79 -10.99 9.44
CA VAL A 100 9.58 -11.57 10.06
C VAL A 100 9.92 -12.91 10.75
N GLN A 101 10.68 -13.77 10.10
CA GLN A 101 11.09 -15.05 10.68
C GLN A 101 11.95 -14.87 11.93
N GLU A 102 12.87 -13.92 11.96
CA GLU A 102 13.67 -13.61 13.13
C GLU A 102 12.81 -13.05 14.28
N LEU A 103 11.84 -12.17 13.98
CA LEU A 103 10.90 -11.69 15.00
C LEU A 103 10.09 -12.84 15.63
N LYS A 104 9.58 -13.74 14.80
CA LYS A 104 8.85 -14.93 15.29
C LYS A 104 9.74 -15.85 16.11
N ARG A 105 10.98 -16.07 15.69
CA ARG A 105 11.98 -16.84 16.47
C ARG A 105 12.24 -16.25 17.85
N ARG A 106 12.16 -14.91 17.97
CA ARG A 106 12.27 -14.18 19.25
C ARG A 106 10.99 -14.16 20.08
N GLY A 107 9.91 -14.79 19.59
CA GLY A 107 8.64 -14.88 20.30
C GLY A 107 7.70 -13.68 20.09
N TYR A 108 7.97 -12.82 19.12
CA TYR A 108 7.04 -11.74 18.77
C TYR A 108 5.90 -12.26 17.90
N THR A 109 4.71 -11.75 18.16
CA THR A 109 3.58 -11.89 17.24
C THR A 109 3.76 -10.92 16.07
N VAL A 110 3.51 -11.37 14.83
CA VAL A 110 3.72 -10.55 13.64
C VAL A 110 2.44 -10.46 12.81
N ALA A 111 1.97 -9.25 12.54
CA ALA A 111 0.79 -9.02 11.71
C ALA A 111 1.09 -8.11 10.52
N LEU A 112 0.32 -8.29 9.45
CA LEU A 112 0.27 -7.38 8.30
C LEU A 112 -0.99 -6.51 8.40
N VAL A 113 -0.82 -5.19 8.32
CA VAL A 113 -1.89 -4.21 8.48
C VAL A 113 -1.83 -3.22 7.33
N SER A 114 -2.68 -3.36 6.32
CA SER A 114 -2.63 -2.55 5.09
C SER A 114 -3.94 -1.83 4.81
N SER A 115 -3.88 -0.66 4.18
CA SER A 115 -5.05 0.06 3.65
C SER A 115 -5.61 -0.56 2.36
N THR A 116 -4.90 -1.50 1.77
CA THR A 116 -5.26 -2.22 0.54
C THR A 116 -6.45 -3.17 0.78
N GLY A 117 -7.20 -3.45 -0.29
CA GLY A 117 -8.36 -4.36 -0.21
C GLY A 117 -7.96 -5.81 0.05
N PRO A 118 -8.81 -6.61 0.75
CA PRO A 118 -8.44 -7.95 1.24
C PRO A 118 -8.09 -8.92 0.11
N LYS A 119 -8.77 -8.86 -1.03
CA LYS A 119 -8.47 -9.73 -2.20
C LYS A 119 -7.07 -9.48 -2.74
N LEU A 120 -6.66 -8.21 -2.85
CA LEU A 120 -5.34 -7.87 -3.35
C LEU A 120 -4.25 -8.20 -2.33
N ILE A 121 -4.48 -7.97 -1.03
CA ILE A 121 -3.55 -8.39 0.03
C ILE A 121 -3.32 -9.91 -0.05
N SER A 122 -4.40 -10.72 -0.12
CA SER A 122 -4.30 -12.18 -0.20
C SER A 122 -3.45 -12.61 -1.40
N ARG A 123 -3.75 -12.06 -2.58
CA ARG A 123 -2.95 -12.32 -3.78
C ARG A 123 -1.47 -12.00 -3.59
N ILE A 124 -1.16 -10.81 -3.06
CA ILE A 124 0.23 -10.36 -2.89
C ILE A 124 0.99 -11.29 -1.94
N VAL A 125 0.45 -11.55 -0.75
CA VAL A 125 1.15 -12.37 0.25
C VAL A 125 1.32 -13.82 -0.19
N GLU A 126 0.40 -14.35 -0.99
CA GLU A 126 0.52 -15.68 -1.60
C GLU A 126 1.58 -15.70 -2.70
N GLU A 127 1.55 -14.71 -3.61
CA GLU A 127 2.49 -14.61 -4.74
C GLU A 127 3.94 -14.46 -4.28
N VAL A 128 4.20 -13.73 -3.17
CA VAL A 128 5.54 -13.54 -2.61
C VAL A 128 5.89 -14.57 -1.52
N GLY A 129 5.00 -15.53 -1.23
CA GLY A 129 5.24 -16.60 -0.25
C GLY A 129 5.32 -16.11 1.20
N MET A 130 4.64 -15.01 1.53
CA MET A 130 4.63 -14.43 2.88
C MET A 130 3.39 -14.79 3.70
N ARG A 131 2.36 -15.43 3.09
CA ARG A 131 1.11 -15.76 3.79
C ARG A 131 1.31 -16.53 5.10
N PRO A 132 2.17 -17.59 5.18
CA PRO A 132 2.37 -18.35 6.40
C PRO A 132 3.19 -17.63 7.47
N GLU A 133 3.86 -16.55 7.11
CA GLU A 133 4.75 -15.82 8.02
C GLU A 133 3.98 -14.91 8.99
N PHE A 134 2.76 -14.46 8.62
CA PHE A 134 1.94 -13.58 9.43
C PHE A 134 0.94 -14.35 10.29
N ASP A 135 0.87 -14.00 11.58
CA ASP A 135 -0.10 -14.55 12.53
C ASP A 135 -1.51 -13.96 12.28
N LEU A 136 -1.57 -12.72 11.79
CA LEU A 136 -2.80 -12.05 11.39
C LEU A 136 -2.56 -11.12 10.20
N ILE A 137 -3.54 -11.04 9.31
CA ILE A 137 -3.56 -10.10 8.18
C ILE A 137 -4.85 -9.29 8.25
N VAL A 138 -4.74 -7.96 8.29
CA VAL A 138 -5.87 -7.04 8.44
C VAL A 138 -5.89 -6.03 7.30
N SER A 139 -7.06 -5.91 6.64
CA SER A 139 -7.32 -4.90 5.62
C SER A 139 -8.04 -3.69 6.21
N GLY A 140 -7.55 -2.51 5.94
CA GLY A 140 -8.21 -1.25 6.34
C GLY A 140 -9.57 -1.00 5.68
N LYS A 141 -9.89 -1.73 4.60
CA LYS A 141 -11.18 -1.59 3.91
C LYS A 141 -12.39 -2.09 4.69
N GLN A 142 -12.17 -2.82 5.78
CA GLN A 142 -13.25 -3.24 6.68
C GLN A 142 -13.64 -2.18 7.72
N PHE A 143 -12.89 -1.08 7.81
CA PHE A 143 -13.13 0.02 8.75
C PHE A 143 -13.70 1.24 8.04
N LYS A 144 -14.47 2.06 8.78
CA LYS A 144 -15.04 3.30 8.23
C LYS A 144 -13.99 4.36 7.90
N GLN A 145 -12.91 4.38 8.67
CA GLN A 145 -11.82 5.34 8.50
C GLN A 145 -10.52 4.59 8.22
N SER A 146 -9.77 5.10 7.24
CA SER A 146 -8.45 4.57 6.90
C SER A 146 -7.36 5.09 7.86
N LYS A 147 -6.18 4.48 7.80
CA LYS A 147 -4.98 5.03 8.43
C LYS A 147 -4.82 6.52 8.04
N PRO A 148 -4.48 7.44 8.97
CA PRO A 148 -3.87 7.20 10.30
C PRO A 148 -4.86 6.94 11.46
N ASN A 149 -6.15 6.71 11.21
CA ASN A 149 -7.08 6.36 12.28
C ASN A 149 -6.58 5.09 12.99
N PRO A 150 -6.53 5.08 14.35
CA PRO A 150 -5.96 3.97 15.11
C PRO A 150 -6.86 2.72 15.18
N GLU A 151 -8.09 2.77 14.67
CA GLU A 151 -9.08 1.69 14.77
C GLU A 151 -8.53 0.34 14.29
N ILE A 152 -7.83 0.33 13.15
CA ILE A 152 -7.23 -0.88 12.59
C ILE A 152 -6.17 -1.49 13.53
N TYR A 153 -5.39 -0.66 14.22
CA TYR A 153 -4.36 -1.13 15.16
C TYR A 153 -4.98 -1.68 16.43
N HIS A 154 -6.01 -1.02 16.97
CA HIS A 154 -6.76 -1.53 18.13
C HIS A 154 -7.42 -2.86 17.82
N TYR A 155 -8.11 -2.96 16.68
CA TYR A 155 -8.69 -4.22 16.23
C TYR A 155 -7.66 -5.34 16.13
N THR A 156 -6.49 -5.04 15.55
CA THR A 156 -5.42 -6.01 15.38
C THR A 156 -4.90 -6.48 16.75
N ALA A 157 -4.66 -5.57 17.68
CA ALA A 157 -4.20 -5.89 19.03
C ALA A 157 -5.22 -6.74 19.80
N ASP A 158 -6.51 -6.41 19.67
CA ASP A 158 -7.61 -7.16 20.30
C ASP A 158 -7.68 -8.59 19.76
N THR A 159 -7.66 -8.73 18.43
CA THR A 159 -7.75 -10.03 17.77
C THR A 159 -6.58 -10.94 18.14
N LEU A 160 -5.39 -10.36 18.35
CA LEU A 160 -4.18 -11.08 18.78
C LEU A 160 -4.10 -11.32 20.30
N GLY A 161 -5.07 -10.81 21.06
CA GLY A 161 -5.07 -10.96 22.53
C GLY A 161 -3.91 -10.24 23.24
N ILE A 162 -3.38 -9.18 22.63
CA ILE A 162 -2.21 -8.42 23.13
C ILE A 162 -2.59 -7.06 23.73
N ARG A 163 -3.86 -6.84 24.02
CA ARG A 163 -4.31 -5.67 24.80
C ARG A 163 -3.58 -5.58 26.14
N GLU A 164 -3.43 -4.36 26.60
CA GLU A 164 -2.83 -3.99 27.89
C GLU A 164 -3.62 -4.50 29.08
#